data_167431249fd2ce4cd7f27602b74a51e2
#
_entry.id   167431249fd2ce4cd7f27602b74a51e2
#
_cell.length_a   1.000
_cell.length_b   1.000
_cell.length_c   1.000
_cell.angle_alpha   90.00
_cell.angle_beta   90.00
_cell.angle_gamma   90.00
#
_symmetry.space_group_name_H-M   'P 1'
#
loop_
_entity.id
_entity.type
_entity.pdbx_description
1 polymer ?
#
loop_
_entity_poly.entity_id
_entity_poly.type
_entity_poly.pdbx_seq_one_letter_code
_entity_poly.pdbx_strand_id
1 'polypeptide(L)'
;MSLALDLPRLESTLRLPVQDERQQLLQGLLQPTARIDSKYFYDERGCELFTDICRLDEYYPTRTEAQIFSDNREAIAAQLPDTPQWVDLGCGDCNKTRQWLDAVDPARVVGVDIAGEFLQSSIAAVAQQHPQLECVGVVSDFTQHLELHDLLAERPNNPPVFFYPGSSIGNFEPRAAMHFIRRIRAHCGEQGRLLIGADLLKPRAILEAAYDDASGVTAAFNLNILNVVNQELDADFRPELFHHWARFDDEHRRIEMRLVARERHSVRLARHTRRHFEAGEHIVTEYSHKYSADEFRALLAASGLRCTHYWTDAQDWFGVFLAEPA
;
A
#
# COMPACT_ATOMS: atom_id res chain seq x y z
N MET A 1 -10.22 32.56 25.35
CA MET A 1 -10.10 32.56 23.90
C MET A 1 -10.06 31.11 23.45
N SER A 2 -11.11 30.61 22.84
CA SER A 2 -11.14 29.29 22.24
C SER A 2 -10.26 29.35 20.98
N LEU A 3 -9.10 28.69 20.98
CA LEU A 3 -8.36 28.41 19.75
C LEU A 3 -9.28 27.49 18.95
N ALA A 4 -9.92 28.03 17.91
CA ALA A 4 -10.49 27.18 16.89
C ALA A 4 -9.30 26.38 16.31
N LEU A 5 -9.26 25.07 16.57
CA LEU A 5 -8.38 24.16 15.87
C LEU A 5 -8.78 24.26 14.40
N ASP A 6 -7.94 24.92 13.58
CA ASP A 6 -8.12 24.87 12.14
C ASP A 6 -8.06 23.38 11.75
N LEU A 7 -9.15 22.90 11.14
CA LEU A 7 -9.19 21.53 10.63
C LEU A 7 -8.09 21.39 9.59
N PRO A 8 -7.37 20.26 9.56
CA PRO A 8 -6.33 20.04 8.56
C PRO A 8 -6.93 20.14 7.15
N ARG A 9 -6.14 20.70 6.23
CA ARG A 9 -6.53 20.84 4.83
C ARG A 9 -6.74 19.46 4.22
N LEU A 10 -7.87 19.27 3.55
CA LEU A 10 -8.15 18.05 2.79
C LEU A 10 -8.29 18.45 1.30
N GLU A 11 -7.53 17.80 0.45
CA GLU A 11 -7.59 17.94 -1.00
C GLU A 11 -8.03 16.63 -1.64
N SER A 12 -8.58 16.70 -2.84
CA SER A 12 -8.90 15.51 -3.63
C SER A 12 -8.37 15.66 -5.04
N THR A 13 -7.60 14.68 -5.47
CA THR A 13 -7.10 14.55 -6.85
C THR A 13 -7.75 13.37 -7.58
N LEU A 14 -8.81 12.78 -7.00
CA LEU A 14 -9.56 11.72 -7.67
C LEU A 14 -10.17 12.24 -8.97
N ARG A 15 -9.70 11.70 -10.08
CA ARG A 15 -10.14 12.12 -11.44
C ARG A 15 -11.18 11.20 -12.06
N LEU A 16 -11.29 9.96 -11.56
CA LEU A 16 -12.22 9.00 -12.13
C LEU A 16 -13.59 9.13 -11.47
N PRO A 17 -14.68 9.26 -12.26
CA PRO A 17 -16.02 9.08 -11.74
C PRO A 17 -16.16 7.67 -11.13
N VAL A 18 -16.94 7.54 -10.06
CA VAL A 18 -17.26 6.25 -9.40
C VAL A 18 -17.76 5.20 -10.42
N GLN A 19 -18.39 5.63 -11.50
CA GLN A 19 -18.82 4.76 -12.59
C GLN A 19 -17.66 4.05 -13.31
N ASP A 20 -16.51 4.71 -13.46
CA ASP A 20 -15.34 4.13 -14.13
C ASP A 20 -14.67 3.07 -13.25
N GLU A 21 -14.62 3.26 -11.94
CA GLU A 21 -14.10 2.27 -10.99
C GLU A 21 -14.94 0.99 -10.98
N ARG A 22 -16.26 1.13 -10.91
CA ARG A 22 -17.19 -0.01 -11.02
C ARG A 22 -17.02 -0.75 -12.33
N GLN A 23 -16.80 -0.04 -13.43
CA GLN A 23 -16.58 -0.63 -14.73
C GLN A 23 -15.23 -1.38 -14.79
N GLN A 24 -14.17 -0.84 -14.22
CA GLN A 24 -12.87 -1.51 -14.12
C GLN A 24 -12.96 -2.79 -13.29
N LEU A 25 -13.62 -2.76 -12.13
CA LEU A 25 -13.88 -3.93 -11.31
C LEU A 25 -14.64 -5.01 -12.07
N LEU A 26 -15.72 -4.62 -12.75
CA LEU A 26 -16.51 -5.53 -13.58
C LEU A 26 -15.67 -6.15 -14.71
N GLN A 27 -14.85 -5.35 -15.40
CA GLN A 27 -13.97 -5.82 -16.45
C GLN A 27 -12.91 -6.79 -15.92
N GLY A 28 -12.34 -6.52 -14.74
CA GLY A 28 -11.40 -7.43 -14.07
C GLY A 28 -12.02 -8.81 -13.80
N LEU A 29 -13.24 -8.81 -13.28
CA LEU A 29 -14.00 -10.05 -13.02
C LEU A 29 -14.40 -10.82 -14.28
N LEU A 30 -14.53 -10.15 -15.42
CA LEU A 30 -14.91 -10.77 -16.71
C LEU A 30 -13.72 -11.26 -17.53
N GLN A 31 -12.49 -11.03 -17.09
CA GLN A 31 -11.30 -11.57 -17.78
C GLN A 31 -11.29 -13.10 -17.74
N PRO A 32 -10.57 -13.76 -18.67
CA PRO A 32 -10.39 -15.22 -18.64
C PRO A 32 -9.90 -15.70 -17.27
N THR A 33 -8.89 -15.07 -16.70
CA THR A 33 -8.51 -15.18 -15.29
C THR A 33 -9.10 -13.99 -14.55
N ALA A 34 -10.12 -14.23 -13.73
CA ALA A 34 -10.79 -13.17 -12.98
C ALA A 34 -9.82 -12.50 -12.01
N ARG A 35 -9.95 -11.18 -11.87
CA ARG A 35 -9.14 -10.37 -10.95
C ARG A 35 -9.99 -9.37 -10.21
N ILE A 36 -9.65 -9.14 -8.95
CA ILE A 36 -10.12 -8.03 -8.12
C ILE A 36 -8.88 -7.29 -7.66
N ASP A 37 -8.89 -5.96 -7.76
CA ASP A 37 -7.79 -5.12 -7.31
C ASP A 37 -7.67 -5.16 -5.79
N SER A 38 -6.44 -5.20 -5.24
CA SER A 38 -6.18 -5.28 -3.81
C SER A 38 -6.68 -4.09 -3.01
N LYS A 39 -6.96 -2.95 -3.64
CA LYS A 39 -7.59 -1.80 -2.97
C LYS A 39 -8.94 -2.14 -2.34
N TYR A 40 -9.68 -3.10 -2.89
CA TYR A 40 -10.97 -3.56 -2.36
C TYR A 40 -10.86 -4.44 -1.11
N PHE A 41 -9.67 -4.72 -0.62
CA PHE A 41 -9.50 -5.36 0.69
C PHE A 41 -9.81 -4.42 1.87
N TYR A 42 -9.67 -3.11 1.68
CA TYR A 42 -9.55 -2.13 2.77
C TYR A 42 -10.87 -1.40 3.05
N ASP A 43 -12.00 -2.15 3.14
CA ASP A 43 -13.19 -1.65 3.83
C ASP A 43 -12.98 -1.68 5.35
N GLU A 44 -13.95 -1.24 6.13
CA GLU A 44 -13.85 -1.20 7.60
C GLU A 44 -13.47 -2.58 8.17
N ARG A 45 -14.16 -3.64 7.73
CA ARG A 45 -13.89 -5.02 8.17
C ARG A 45 -12.53 -5.52 7.70
N GLY A 46 -12.15 -5.21 6.48
CA GLY A 46 -10.84 -5.55 5.94
C GLY A 46 -9.69 -4.89 6.69
N CYS A 47 -9.84 -3.63 7.08
CA CYS A 47 -8.84 -2.93 7.91
C CYS A 47 -8.68 -3.58 9.29
N GLU A 48 -9.78 -4.01 9.93
CA GLU A 48 -9.71 -4.78 11.19
C GLU A 48 -8.94 -6.10 11.00
N LEU A 49 -9.31 -6.88 9.96
CA LEU A 49 -8.67 -8.16 9.65
C LEU A 49 -7.19 -7.97 9.32
N PHE A 50 -6.82 -6.92 8.57
CA PHE A 50 -5.42 -6.61 8.29
C PHE A 50 -4.65 -6.24 9.56
N THR A 51 -5.28 -5.52 10.48
CA THR A 51 -4.71 -5.24 11.80
C THR A 51 -4.43 -6.53 12.57
N ASP A 52 -5.34 -7.50 12.49
CA ASP A 52 -5.15 -8.81 13.12
C ASP A 52 -4.06 -9.63 12.42
N ILE A 53 -3.97 -9.60 11.07
CA ILE A 53 -2.86 -10.19 10.30
C ILE A 53 -1.52 -9.64 10.78
N CYS A 54 -1.40 -8.32 10.96
CA CYS A 54 -0.16 -7.69 11.41
C CYS A 54 0.32 -8.17 12.80
N ARG A 55 -0.55 -8.81 13.59
CA ARG A 55 -0.23 -9.37 14.92
C ARG A 55 0.13 -10.85 14.88
N LEU A 56 -0.06 -11.53 13.76
CA LEU A 56 0.26 -12.94 13.61
C LEU A 56 1.77 -13.18 13.64
N ASP A 57 2.19 -14.26 14.27
CA ASP A 57 3.60 -14.66 14.31
C ASP A 57 4.13 -15.01 12.91
N GLU A 58 3.28 -15.55 12.04
CA GLU A 58 3.62 -15.88 10.67
C GLU A 58 3.82 -14.64 9.80
N TYR A 59 3.11 -13.53 10.09
CA TYR A 59 3.17 -12.30 9.29
C TYR A 59 4.33 -11.41 9.73
N TYR A 60 5.56 -11.80 9.34
CA TYR A 60 6.80 -11.12 9.70
C TYR A 60 6.96 -9.69 9.12
N PRO A 61 6.38 -9.29 7.94
CA PRO A 61 6.78 -8.04 7.28
C PRO A 61 6.64 -6.81 8.17
N THR A 62 5.50 -6.64 8.84
CA THR A 62 5.24 -5.46 9.71
C THR A 62 6.23 -5.34 10.86
N ARG A 63 6.47 -6.45 11.60
CA ARG A 63 7.38 -6.40 12.76
C ARG A 63 8.83 -6.28 12.35
N THR A 64 9.23 -6.90 11.21
CA THR A 64 10.60 -6.81 10.70
C THR A 64 10.92 -5.40 10.23
N GLU A 65 10.02 -4.78 9.46
CA GLU A 65 10.16 -3.37 9.06
C GLU A 65 10.23 -2.44 10.28
N ALA A 66 9.32 -2.63 11.26
CA ALA A 66 9.32 -1.83 12.48
C ALA A 66 10.63 -1.96 13.28
N GLN A 67 11.22 -3.17 13.33
CA GLN A 67 12.52 -3.40 13.96
C GLN A 67 13.63 -2.67 13.22
N ILE A 68 13.68 -2.75 11.88
CA ILE A 68 14.67 -2.04 11.07
C ILE A 68 14.57 -0.54 11.32
N PHE A 69 13.38 0.02 11.32
CA PHE A 69 13.15 1.44 11.60
C PHE A 69 13.58 1.82 13.02
N SER A 70 13.27 1.01 14.02
CA SER A 70 13.66 1.26 15.40
C SER A 70 15.18 1.27 15.57
N ASP A 71 15.85 0.25 15.03
CA ASP A 71 17.30 0.06 15.21
C ASP A 71 18.13 1.09 14.43
N ASN A 72 17.56 1.66 13.36
CA ASN A 72 18.29 2.58 12.46
C ASN A 72 17.67 3.98 12.41
N ARG A 73 16.77 4.33 13.30
CA ARG A 73 15.99 5.58 13.27
C ARG A 73 16.85 6.82 13.11
N GLU A 74 17.87 6.98 13.96
CA GLU A 74 18.77 8.11 13.94
C GLU A 74 19.64 8.13 12.67
N ALA A 75 20.11 6.96 12.27
CA ALA A 75 20.92 6.82 11.06
C ALA A 75 20.13 7.14 9.80
N ILE A 76 18.84 6.76 9.74
CA ILE A 76 17.94 7.10 8.64
C ILE A 76 17.65 8.60 8.65
N ALA A 77 17.24 9.15 9.80
CA ALA A 77 16.90 10.57 9.93
C ALA A 77 18.07 11.48 9.52
N ALA A 78 19.31 11.12 9.89
CA ALA A 78 20.53 11.87 9.53
C ALA A 78 20.82 11.90 8.01
N GLN A 79 20.15 11.10 7.20
CA GLN A 79 20.30 11.07 5.74
C GLN A 79 19.16 11.82 5.01
N LEU A 80 18.19 12.31 5.75
CA LEU A 80 17.05 13.05 5.19
C LEU A 80 17.37 14.56 5.14
N PRO A 81 16.72 15.32 4.26
CA PRO A 81 16.82 16.76 4.27
C PRO A 81 16.33 17.35 5.59
N ASP A 82 16.87 18.52 5.97
CA ASP A 82 16.38 19.27 7.11
C ASP A 82 14.94 19.74 6.88
N THR A 83 14.10 19.61 7.89
CA THR A 83 12.69 20.05 7.88
C THR A 83 11.93 19.73 6.59
N PRO A 84 11.86 18.46 6.16
CA PRO A 84 11.27 18.11 4.87
C PRO A 84 9.74 18.26 4.85
N GLN A 85 9.16 18.19 3.67
CA GLN A 85 7.76 17.82 3.52
C GLN A 85 7.67 16.30 3.55
N TRP A 86 7.10 15.75 4.63
CA TRP A 86 6.95 14.29 4.78
C TRP A 86 5.69 13.81 4.07
N VAL A 87 5.85 13.05 2.99
CA VAL A 87 4.75 12.58 2.14
C VAL A 87 4.56 11.08 2.34
N ASP A 88 3.53 10.69 3.08
CA ASP A 88 3.20 9.30 3.38
C ASP A 88 2.19 8.76 2.36
N LEU A 89 2.62 7.83 1.52
CA LEU A 89 1.82 7.22 0.46
C LEU A 89 1.13 5.95 0.96
N GLY A 90 -0.21 5.97 1.02
CA GLY A 90 -1.00 4.93 1.66
C GLY A 90 -0.90 5.01 3.18
N CYS A 91 -1.07 6.23 3.72
CA CYS A 91 -0.77 6.52 5.12
C CYS A 91 -1.70 5.79 6.12
N GLY A 92 -2.87 5.32 5.69
CA GLY A 92 -3.82 4.65 6.55
C GLY A 92 -4.14 5.47 7.81
N ASP A 93 -3.86 4.92 9.00
CA ASP A 93 -4.04 5.58 10.29
C ASP A 93 -2.90 6.54 10.68
N CYS A 94 -1.93 6.76 9.80
CA CYS A 94 -0.71 7.55 10.02
C CYS A 94 0.16 7.09 11.20
N ASN A 95 -0.02 5.88 11.73
CA ASN A 95 0.76 5.40 12.87
C ASN A 95 2.24 5.29 12.56
N LYS A 96 2.61 4.87 11.36
CA LYS A 96 4.02 4.81 10.93
C LYS A 96 4.63 6.21 10.83
N THR A 97 3.92 7.16 10.21
CA THR A 97 4.36 8.56 10.14
C THR A 97 4.60 9.16 11.52
N ARG A 98 3.67 8.98 12.50
CA ARG A 98 3.83 9.51 13.86
C ARG A 98 5.15 9.08 14.51
N GLN A 99 5.64 7.88 14.23
CA GLN A 99 6.89 7.39 14.78
C GLN A 99 8.13 8.17 14.28
N TRP A 100 8.00 8.90 13.16
CA TRP A 100 9.09 9.65 12.54
C TRP A 100 9.11 11.13 12.92
N LEU A 101 8.00 11.72 13.37
CA LEU A 101 7.85 13.17 13.52
C LEU A 101 8.94 13.80 14.38
N ASP A 102 9.26 13.17 15.54
CA ASP A 102 10.28 13.70 16.46
C ASP A 102 11.72 13.58 15.90
N ALA A 103 11.97 12.59 15.02
CA ALA A 103 13.31 12.35 14.47
C ALA A 103 13.57 13.15 13.20
N VAL A 104 12.52 13.48 12.44
CA VAL A 104 12.60 14.14 11.14
C VAL A 104 12.30 15.63 11.23
N ASP A 105 11.51 16.04 12.24
CA ASP A 105 11.05 17.43 12.42
C ASP A 105 10.52 18.06 11.11
N PRO A 106 9.48 17.46 10.47
CA PRO A 106 9.05 17.90 9.17
C PRO A 106 8.36 19.26 9.22
N ALA A 107 8.57 20.10 8.21
CA ALA A 107 7.84 21.35 8.04
C ALA A 107 6.35 21.14 7.72
N ARG A 108 6.01 19.99 7.15
CA ARG A 108 4.64 19.60 6.78
C ARG A 108 4.54 18.08 6.70
N VAL A 109 3.39 17.52 7.10
CA VAL A 109 2.99 16.15 6.78
C VAL A 109 1.92 16.18 5.69
N VAL A 110 2.10 15.37 4.67
CA VAL A 110 1.14 15.13 3.59
C VAL A 110 0.77 13.66 3.61
N GLY A 111 -0.41 13.32 4.13
CA GLY A 111 -0.94 11.96 4.06
C GLY A 111 -1.70 11.77 2.76
N VAL A 112 -1.35 10.74 2.00
CA VAL A 112 -2.02 10.40 0.74
C VAL A 112 -2.69 9.05 0.87
N ASP A 113 -4.01 8.98 0.67
CA ASP A 113 -4.76 7.72 0.72
C ASP A 113 -6.00 7.81 -0.18
N ILE A 114 -6.55 6.66 -0.55
CA ILE A 114 -7.79 6.58 -1.33
C ILE A 114 -9.03 6.68 -0.45
N ALA A 115 -8.93 6.27 0.82
CA ALA A 115 -10.01 6.22 1.79
C ALA A 115 -10.24 7.60 2.45
N GLY A 116 -10.96 8.49 1.79
CA GLY A 116 -11.07 9.92 2.14
C GLY A 116 -11.54 10.20 3.57
N GLU A 117 -12.61 9.56 4.05
CA GLU A 117 -13.11 9.76 5.42
C GLU A 117 -12.12 9.26 6.48
N PHE A 118 -11.50 8.11 6.22
CA PHE A 118 -10.49 7.57 7.11
C PHE A 118 -9.23 8.44 7.14
N LEU A 119 -8.77 8.90 5.97
CA LEU A 119 -7.66 9.85 5.84
C LEU A 119 -7.93 11.13 6.64
N GLN A 120 -9.12 11.71 6.50
CA GLN A 120 -9.48 12.93 7.21
C GLN A 120 -9.36 12.77 8.73
N SER A 121 -9.88 11.67 9.26
CA SER A 121 -9.80 11.38 10.71
C SER A 121 -8.37 11.13 11.15
N SER A 122 -7.58 10.43 10.36
CA SER A 122 -6.17 10.09 10.63
C SER A 122 -5.27 11.34 10.66
N ILE A 123 -5.41 12.21 9.66
CA ILE A 123 -4.66 13.47 9.59
C ILE A 123 -5.10 14.44 10.68
N ALA A 124 -6.39 14.51 11.01
CA ALA A 124 -6.88 15.33 12.14
C ALA A 124 -6.28 14.86 13.48
N ALA A 125 -6.13 13.55 13.67
CA ALA A 125 -5.49 13.00 14.88
C ALA A 125 -3.99 13.36 14.97
N VAL A 126 -3.27 13.41 13.84
CA VAL A 126 -1.88 13.90 13.81
C VAL A 126 -1.82 15.37 14.16
N ALA A 127 -2.64 16.22 13.52
CA ALA A 127 -2.68 17.66 13.77
C ALA A 127 -3.05 17.99 15.22
N GLN A 128 -3.94 17.23 15.83
CA GLN A 128 -4.32 17.41 17.25
C GLN A 128 -3.15 17.13 18.20
N GLN A 129 -2.33 16.12 17.89
CA GLN A 129 -1.15 15.76 18.71
C GLN A 129 0.03 16.71 18.48
N HIS A 130 0.12 17.30 17.29
CA HIS A 130 1.19 18.22 16.87
C HIS A 130 0.60 19.54 16.34
N PRO A 131 0.06 20.44 17.21
CA PRO A 131 -0.67 21.64 16.79
C PRO A 131 0.14 22.68 16.01
N GLN A 132 1.47 22.57 16.01
CA GLN A 132 2.37 23.47 15.25
C GLN A 132 2.74 22.88 13.87
N LEU A 133 2.43 21.61 13.63
CA LEU A 133 2.75 20.93 12.40
C LEU A 133 1.61 21.12 11.38
N GLU A 134 1.95 21.59 10.21
CA GLU A 134 1.00 21.65 9.10
C GLU A 134 0.73 20.23 8.61
N CYS A 135 -0.54 19.82 8.63
CA CYS A 135 -0.98 18.51 8.20
C CYS A 135 -1.99 18.66 7.04
N VAL A 136 -1.73 17.97 5.94
CA VAL A 136 -2.56 17.97 4.74
C VAL A 136 -2.93 16.54 4.37
N GLY A 137 -4.21 16.28 4.12
CA GLY A 137 -4.68 15.03 3.55
C GLY A 137 -4.94 15.20 2.05
N VAL A 138 -4.48 14.25 1.24
CA VAL A 138 -4.74 14.22 -0.21
C VAL A 138 -5.44 12.91 -0.55
N VAL A 139 -6.72 12.99 -0.90
CA VAL A 139 -7.50 11.82 -1.35
C VAL A 139 -7.12 11.51 -2.80
N SER A 140 -6.44 10.40 -3.03
CA SER A 140 -5.89 10.04 -4.33
C SER A 140 -5.71 8.53 -4.50
N ASP A 141 -6.04 8.02 -5.68
CA ASP A 141 -5.51 6.74 -6.15
C ASP A 141 -4.10 6.97 -6.74
N PHE A 142 -3.11 7.08 -5.84
CA PHE A 142 -1.72 7.34 -6.21
C PHE A 142 -1.09 6.21 -7.04
N THR A 143 -1.73 5.05 -7.08
CA THR A 143 -1.29 3.93 -7.93
C THR A 143 -1.47 4.24 -9.41
N GLN A 144 -2.47 5.06 -9.74
CA GLN A 144 -2.75 5.51 -11.11
C GLN A 144 -2.25 6.92 -11.38
N HIS A 145 -2.50 7.85 -10.45
CA HIS A 145 -2.16 9.26 -10.60
C HIS A 145 -1.58 9.81 -9.30
N LEU A 146 -0.46 10.49 -9.38
CA LEU A 146 0.12 11.21 -8.26
C LEU A 146 0.32 12.66 -8.70
N GLU A 147 -0.48 13.58 -8.15
CA GLU A 147 -0.48 15.00 -8.52
C GLU A 147 -0.30 15.84 -7.27
N LEU A 148 0.96 16.06 -6.90
CA LEU A 148 1.35 16.82 -5.71
C LEU A 148 2.21 18.04 -6.04
N HIS A 149 2.45 18.35 -7.34
CA HIS A 149 3.40 19.40 -7.72
C HIS A 149 3.02 20.76 -7.14
N ASP A 150 1.76 21.16 -7.26
CA ASP A 150 1.30 22.46 -6.78
C ASP A 150 1.38 22.55 -5.25
N LEU A 151 0.95 21.50 -4.55
CA LEU A 151 1.03 21.41 -3.10
C LEU A 151 2.48 21.48 -2.61
N LEU A 152 3.39 20.71 -3.20
CA LEU A 152 4.78 20.68 -2.82
C LEU A 152 5.49 22.01 -3.15
N ALA A 153 5.10 22.70 -4.21
CA ALA A 153 5.62 24.00 -4.60
C ALA A 153 5.27 25.13 -3.62
N GLU A 154 4.27 24.97 -2.76
CA GLU A 154 3.96 25.94 -1.70
C GLU A 154 5.12 26.10 -0.68
N ARG A 155 5.98 25.07 -0.55
CA ARG A 155 7.15 25.07 0.36
C ARG A 155 8.43 24.69 -0.39
N PRO A 156 8.91 25.54 -1.29
CA PRO A 156 10.02 25.20 -2.19
C PRO A 156 11.36 24.99 -1.48
N ASN A 157 11.51 25.49 -0.26
CA ASN A 157 12.74 25.34 0.54
C ASN A 157 12.73 24.06 1.40
N ASN A 158 11.64 23.32 1.42
CA ASN A 158 11.49 22.09 2.18
C ASN A 158 11.38 20.90 1.19
N PRO A 159 12.49 20.19 0.89
CA PRO A 159 12.45 19.09 -0.07
C PRO A 159 11.49 17.98 0.38
N PRO A 160 10.77 17.34 -0.55
CA PRO A 160 9.87 16.25 -0.18
C PRO A 160 10.64 14.97 0.17
N VAL A 161 10.18 14.29 1.21
CA VAL A 161 10.55 12.92 1.54
C VAL A 161 9.33 12.04 1.35
N PHE A 162 9.32 11.23 0.30
CA PHE A 162 8.28 10.24 0.07
C PHE A 162 8.55 9.03 0.96
N PHE A 163 7.59 8.68 1.79
CA PHE A 163 7.60 7.54 2.67
C PHE A 163 6.61 6.49 2.16
N TYR A 164 7.12 5.34 1.78
CA TYR A 164 6.32 4.25 1.23
C TYR A 164 6.71 2.91 1.86
N PRO A 165 6.27 2.66 3.10
CA PRO A 165 6.61 1.47 3.86
C PRO A 165 5.70 0.28 3.53
N GLY A 166 5.91 -0.84 4.24
CA GLY A 166 5.00 -1.99 4.27
C GLY A 166 5.16 -2.93 3.09
N SER A 167 6.16 -2.73 2.23
CA SER A 167 6.30 -3.52 1.00
C SER A 167 5.12 -3.45 0.04
N SER A 168 4.29 -2.41 0.13
CA SER A 168 3.14 -2.19 -0.76
C SER A 168 3.54 -2.10 -2.24
N ILE A 169 4.81 -1.79 -2.51
CA ILE A 169 5.40 -1.85 -3.87
C ILE A 169 5.34 -3.27 -4.48
N GLY A 170 5.31 -4.30 -3.65
CA GLY A 170 5.17 -5.69 -4.09
C GLY A 170 3.82 -6.00 -4.73
N ASN A 171 2.79 -5.19 -4.48
CA ASN A 171 1.46 -5.39 -5.07
C ASN A 171 1.39 -4.98 -6.55
N PHE A 172 2.42 -4.30 -7.04
CA PHE A 172 2.50 -3.91 -8.45
C PHE A 172 3.22 -4.96 -9.29
N GLU A 173 2.72 -5.20 -10.49
CA GLU A 173 3.52 -5.86 -11.53
C GLU A 173 4.80 -5.06 -11.81
N PRO A 174 5.93 -5.69 -12.18
CA PRO A 174 7.24 -5.02 -12.25
C PRO A 174 7.27 -3.74 -13.12
N ARG A 175 6.53 -3.73 -14.23
CA ARG A 175 6.41 -2.51 -15.08
C ARG A 175 5.61 -1.41 -14.38
N ALA A 176 4.55 -1.77 -13.67
CA ALA A 176 3.73 -0.82 -12.94
C ALA A 176 4.51 -0.24 -11.74
N ALA A 177 5.28 -1.07 -11.02
CA ALA A 177 6.18 -0.63 -9.96
C ALA A 177 7.20 0.41 -10.47
N MET A 178 7.82 0.16 -11.62
CA MET A 178 8.74 1.11 -12.25
C MET A 178 8.04 2.44 -12.60
N HIS A 179 6.84 2.38 -13.16
CA HIS A 179 6.07 3.60 -13.50
C HIS A 179 5.65 4.36 -12.24
N PHE A 180 5.28 3.67 -11.18
CA PHE A 180 4.95 4.28 -9.90
C PHE A 180 6.15 5.01 -9.29
N ILE A 181 7.32 4.36 -9.23
CA ILE A 181 8.55 4.98 -8.72
C ILE A 181 8.95 6.19 -9.59
N ARG A 182 8.77 6.13 -10.91
CA ARG A 182 9.01 7.28 -11.80
C ARG A 182 8.09 8.46 -11.52
N ARG A 183 6.82 8.20 -11.15
CA ARG A 183 5.91 9.28 -10.71
C ARG A 183 6.42 9.93 -9.43
N ILE A 184 6.84 9.15 -8.44
CA ILE A 184 7.48 9.69 -7.23
C ILE A 184 8.71 10.51 -7.60
N ARG A 185 9.59 9.97 -8.46
CA ARG A 185 10.80 10.66 -8.91
C ARG A 185 10.50 12.04 -9.52
N ALA A 186 9.43 12.16 -10.28
CA ALA A 186 9.03 13.44 -10.89
C ALA A 186 8.72 14.52 -9.85
N HIS A 187 8.30 14.14 -8.63
CA HIS A 187 7.99 15.06 -7.54
C HIS A 187 9.17 15.34 -6.60
N CYS A 188 10.26 14.56 -6.66
CA CYS A 188 11.40 14.72 -5.76
C CYS A 188 12.22 16.00 -6.03
N GLY A 189 12.11 16.61 -7.22
CA GLY A 189 13.05 17.66 -7.61
C GLY A 189 14.49 17.12 -7.60
N GLU A 190 15.45 17.94 -7.16
CA GLU A 190 16.87 17.54 -7.04
C GLU A 190 17.24 17.04 -5.64
N GLN A 191 16.54 17.52 -4.61
CA GLN A 191 16.88 17.27 -3.20
C GLN A 191 15.91 16.32 -2.48
N GLY A 192 14.80 15.96 -3.12
CA GLY A 192 13.84 15.03 -2.53
C GLY A 192 14.40 13.63 -2.35
N ARG A 193 13.73 12.85 -1.51
CA ARG A 193 14.11 11.48 -1.17
C ARG A 193 12.92 10.55 -1.27
N LEU A 194 13.22 9.27 -1.49
CA LEU A 194 12.26 8.18 -1.35
C LEU A 194 12.79 7.21 -0.28
N LEU A 195 12.05 7.07 0.81
CA LEU A 195 12.25 6.04 1.82
C LEU A 195 11.21 4.95 1.62
N ILE A 196 11.63 3.77 1.19
CA ILE A 196 10.74 2.70 0.74
C ILE A 196 11.10 1.35 1.34
N GLY A 197 10.08 0.61 1.80
CA GLY A 197 10.21 -0.75 2.29
C GLY A 197 9.91 -1.78 1.20
N ALA A 198 10.70 -2.86 1.16
CA ALA A 198 10.46 -3.99 0.26
C ALA A 198 10.73 -5.32 0.95
N ASP A 199 9.81 -6.25 0.76
CA ASP A 199 9.91 -7.62 1.25
C ASP A 199 10.87 -8.41 0.35
N LEU A 200 11.86 -9.07 0.98
CA LEU A 200 12.94 -9.73 0.26
C LEU A 200 12.66 -11.23 0.07
N LEU A 201 13.37 -11.81 -0.89
CA LEU A 201 13.35 -13.25 -1.14
C LEU A 201 13.88 -14.02 0.09
N LYS A 202 13.17 -15.04 0.49
CA LYS A 202 13.47 -15.92 1.62
C LYS A 202 12.86 -17.30 1.39
N PRO A 203 13.10 -18.30 2.29
CA PRO A 203 12.54 -19.63 2.12
C PRO A 203 11.04 -19.63 1.87
N ARG A 204 10.59 -20.37 0.87
CA ARG A 204 9.20 -20.49 0.43
C ARG A 204 8.22 -20.74 1.56
N ALA A 205 8.56 -21.61 2.50
CA ALA A 205 7.70 -21.94 3.63
C ALA A 205 7.37 -20.73 4.52
N ILE A 206 8.33 -19.80 4.68
CA ILE A 206 8.13 -18.54 5.44
C ILE A 206 7.23 -17.60 4.67
N LEU A 207 7.46 -17.48 3.35
CA LEU A 207 6.63 -16.64 2.48
C LEU A 207 5.19 -17.12 2.45
N GLU A 208 4.96 -18.42 2.28
CA GLU A 208 3.61 -18.98 2.19
C GLU A 208 2.88 -18.89 3.54
N ALA A 209 3.55 -19.18 4.66
CA ALA A 209 2.94 -19.10 5.99
C ALA A 209 2.45 -17.66 6.33
N ALA A 210 3.14 -16.64 5.85
CA ALA A 210 2.74 -15.24 6.08
C ALA A 210 1.42 -14.85 5.37
N TYR A 211 1.04 -15.59 4.32
CA TYR A 211 -0.17 -15.32 3.53
C TYR A 211 -1.22 -16.44 3.61
N ASP A 212 -0.94 -17.52 4.37
CA ASP A 212 -1.85 -18.66 4.59
C ASP A 212 -1.63 -19.16 6.03
N ASP A 213 -1.96 -18.31 7.00
CA ASP A 213 -1.75 -18.54 8.43
C ASP A 213 -2.64 -19.67 8.97
N ALA A 214 -2.13 -20.38 9.96
CA ALA A 214 -2.82 -21.54 10.53
C ALA A 214 -4.15 -21.19 11.23
N SER A 215 -4.33 -19.94 11.71
CA SER A 215 -5.56 -19.46 12.35
C SER A 215 -6.63 -19.00 11.37
N GLY A 216 -6.28 -18.84 10.07
CA GLY A 216 -7.21 -18.50 9.00
C GLY A 216 -7.64 -17.03 8.96
N VAL A 217 -6.89 -16.13 9.59
CA VAL A 217 -7.17 -14.69 9.56
C VAL A 217 -6.97 -14.13 8.16
N THR A 218 -5.88 -14.51 7.49
CA THR A 218 -5.63 -14.12 6.09
C THR A 218 -6.68 -14.67 5.14
N ALA A 219 -7.15 -15.89 5.38
CA ALA A 219 -8.26 -16.47 4.62
C ALA A 219 -9.55 -15.65 4.79
N ALA A 220 -9.87 -15.22 6.02
CA ALA A 220 -11.03 -14.37 6.29
C ALA A 220 -10.90 -12.99 5.61
N PHE A 221 -9.70 -12.39 5.63
CA PHE A 221 -9.38 -11.15 4.93
C PHE A 221 -9.59 -11.29 3.43
N ASN A 222 -9.05 -12.35 2.82
CA ASN A 222 -9.20 -12.59 1.38
C ASN A 222 -10.67 -12.82 0.98
N LEU A 223 -11.43 -13.59 1.75
CA LEU A 223 -12.84 -13.85 1.47
C LEU A 223 -13.72 -12.60 1.63
N ASN A 224 -13.36 -11.67 2.53
CA ASN A 224 -14.11 -10.43 2.74
C ASN A 224 -14.20 -9.57 1.47
N ILE A 225 -13.23 -9.63 0.57
CA ILE A 225 -13.24 -8.86 -0.68
C ILE A 225 -14.50 -9.13 -1.52
N LEU A 226 -15.07 -10.34 -1.44
CA LEU A 226 -16.31 -10.68 -2.14
C LEU A 226 -17.54 -9.93 -1.60
N ASN A 227 -17.54 -9.63 -0.29
CA ASN A 227 -18.58 -8.78 0.32
C ASN A 227 -18.49 -7.35 -0.21
N VAL A 228 -17.26 -6.82 -0.34
CA VAL A 228 -17.02 -5.49 -0.92
C VAL A 228 -17.47 -5.45 -2.38
N VAL A 229 -17.12 -6.46 -3.17
CA VAL A 229 -17.57 -6.56 -4.57
C VAL A 229 -19.10 -6.63 -4.67
N ASN A 230 -19.76 -7.34 -3.74
CA ASN A 230 -21.22 -7.38 -3.70
C ASN A 230 -21.82 -5.99 -3.48
N GLN A 231 -21.23 -5.18 -2.60
CA GLN A 231 -21.69 -3.81 -2.35
C GLN A 231 -21.41 -2.90 -3.56
N GLU A 232 -20.21 -2.97 -4.12
CA GLU A 232 -19.78 -2.12 -5.22
C GLU A 232 -20.55 -2.36 -6.53
N LEU A 233 -20.82 -3.62 -6.85
CA LEU A 233 -21.43 -4.00 -8.13
C LEU A 233 -22.91 -4.36 -8.02
N ASP A 234 -23.51 -4.42 -6.83
CA ASP A 234 -24.80 -5.07 -6.58
C ASP A 234 -24.77 -6.54 -7.05
N ALA A 235 -23.65 -7.22 -6.76
CA ALA A 235 -23.41 -8.61 -7.12
C ALA A 235 -24.01 -9.58 -6.08
N ASP A 236 -23.91 -10.89 -6.33
CA ASP A 236 -24.44 -11.94 -5.43
C ASP A 236 -23.39 -13.05 -5.15
N PHE A 237 -22.12 -12.67 -4.99
CA PHE A 237 -21.11 -13.60 -4.53
C PHE A 237 -21.50 -14.20 -3.18
N ARG A 238 -21.24 -15.50 -3.04
CA ARG A 238 -21.37 -16.25 -1.79
C ARG A 238 -19.96 -16.68 -1.35
N PRO A 239 -19.36 -16.03 -0.34
CA PRO A 239 -17.99 -16.31 0.08
C PRO A 239 -17.76 -17.78 0.46
N GLU A 240 -18.78 -18.47 0.99
CA GLU A 240 -18.70 -19.89 1.36
C GLU A 240 -18.49 -20.84 0.18
N LEU A 241 -18.76 -20.40 -1.05
CA LEU A 241 -18.46 -21.15 -2.27
C LEU A 241 -17.02 -21.03 -2.75
N PHE A 242 -16.22 -20.23 -2.07
CA PHE A 242 -14.81 -20.09 -2.36
C PHE A 242 -13.97 -20.55 -1.18
N HIS A 243 -12.70 -20.82 -1.43
CA HIS A 243 -11.70 -20.96 -0.39
C HIS A 243 -10.47 -20.12 -0.75
N HIS A 244 -9.81 -19.66 0.28
CA HIS A 244 -8.52 -18.95 0.17
C HIS A 244 -7.44 -19.92 -0.28
N TRP A 245 -6.53 -19.40 -1.09
CA TRP A 245 -5.33 -20.08 -1.53
C TRP A 245 -4.22 -19.05 -1.69
N ALA A 246 -3.06 -19.28 -1.08
CA ALA A 246 -1.88 -18.44 -1.25
C ALA A 246 -0.65 -19.31 -1.45
N ARG A 247 0.14 -19.04 -2.47
CA ARG A 247 1.37 -19.77 -2.79
C ARG A 247 2.39 -18.86 -3.42
N PHE A 248 3.66 -19.23 -3.22
CA PHE A 248 4.76 -18.56 -3.86
C PHE A 248 4.97 -19.10 -5.28
N ASP A 249 4.96 -18.19 -6.25
CA ASP A 249 5.30 -18.43 -7.64
C ASP A 249 6.78 -18.13 -7.84
N ASP A 250 7.58 -19.19 -8.05
CA ASP A 250 9.03 -19.09 -8.22
C ASP A 250 9.42 -18.39 -9.53
N GLU A 251 8.61 -18.51 -10.59
CA GLU A 251 8.89 -17.91 -11.89
C GLU A 251 8.76 -16.38 -11.82
N HIS A 252 7.68 -15.91 -11.18
CA HIS A 252 7.40 -14.47 -11.04
C HIS A 252 7.89 -13.90 -9.72
N ARG A 253 8.45 -14.74 -8.83
CA ARG A 253 8.96 -14.34 -7.50
C ARG A 253 7.95 -13.54 -6.67
N ARG A 254 6.74 -14.07 -6.57
CA ARG A 254 5.66 -13.39 -5.86
C ARG A 254 4.77 -14.38 -5.11
N ILE A 255 4.19 -13.94 -4.02
CA ILE A 255 2.99 -14.60 -3.50
C ILE A 255 1.83 -14.24 -4.42
N GLU A 256 1.00 -15.24 -4.71
CA GLU A 256 -0.30 -15.05 -5.33
C GLU A 256 -1.38 -15.43 -4.33
N MET A 257 -2.29 -14.50 -4.03
CA MET A 257 -3.51 -14.78 -3.30
C MET A 257 -4.66 -14.96 -4.28
N ARG A 258 -5.42 -16.02 -4.06
CA ARG A 258 -6.55 -16.40 -4.91
C ARG A 258 -7.75 -16.81 -4.07
N LEU A 259 -8.93 -16.62 -4.64
CA LEU A 259 -10.18 -17.24 -4.19
C LEU A 259 -10.57 -18.31 -5.19
N VAL A 260 -10.57 -19.58 -4.76
CA VAL A 260 -10.80 -20.73 -5.62
C VAL A 260 -12.21 -21.26 -5.41
N ALA A 261 -12.98 -21.40 -6.49
CA ALA A 261 -14.34 -21.92 -6.46
C ALA A 261 -14.36 -23.38 -6.02
N ARG A 262 -15.17 -23.70 -5.01
CA ARG A 262 -15.33 -25.06 -4.46
C ARG A 262 -16.14 -25.97 -5.36
N GLU A 263 -17.10 -25.39 -6.08
CA GLU A 263 -18.02 -26.10 -6.96
C GLU A 263 -18.43 -25.19 -8.14
N ARG A 264 -19.03 -25.81 -9.15
CA ARG A 264 -19.59 -25.05 -10.26
C ARG A 264 -20.78 -24.21 -9.80
N HIS A 265 -20.72 -22.90 -10.05
CA HIS A 265 -21.79 -21.97 -9.73
C HIS A 265 -21.78 -20.75 -10.64
N SER A 266 -22.80 -19.90 -10.50
CA SER A 266 -22.93 -18.67 -11.27
C SER A 266 -23.11 -17.49 -10.34
N VAL A 267 -22.45 -16.40 -10.63
CA VAL A 267 -22.55 -15.14 -9.91
C VAL A 267 -23.13 -14.07 -10.85
N ARG A 268 -24.14 -13.35 -10.38
CA ARG A 268 -24.61 -12.12 -11.01
C ARG A 268 -23.70 -10.97 -10.58
N LEU A 269 -23.02 -10.38 -11.55
CA LEU A 269 -22.07 -9.26 -11.31
C LEU A 269 -22.75 -7.89 -11.44
N ALA A 270 -23.82 -7.79 -12.23
CA ALA A 270 -24.64 -6.61 -12.45
C ALA A 270 -25.97 -7.01 -13.04
N ARG A 271 -26.91 -6.07 -13.25
CA ARG A 271 -28.30 -6.36 -13.70
C ARG A 271 -28.43 -7.38 -14.82
N HIS A 272 -27.52 -7.35 -15.79
CA HIS A 272 -27.58 -8.24 -16.98
C HIS A 272 -26.29 -9.01 -17.23
N THR A 273 -25.35 -9.00 -16.26
CA THR A 273 -24.04 -9.62 -16.41
C THR A 273 -23.88 -10.74 -15.40
N ARG A 274 -23.57 -11.94 -15.89
CA ARG A 274 -23.26 -13.11 -15.07
C ARG A 274 -21.89 -13.66 -15.43
N ARG A 275 -21.21 -14.21 -14.44
CA ARG A 275 -20.05 -15.06 -14.61
C ARG A 275 -20.33 -16.45 -14.09
N HIS A 276 -19.85 -17.45 -14.83
CA HIS A 276 -19.86 -18.83 -14.41
C HIS A 276 -18.46 -19.20 -13.92
N PHE A 277 -18.41 -19.87 -12.80
CA PHE A 277 -17.19 -20.45 -12.25
C PHE A 277 -17.31 -21.97 -12.29
N GLU A 278 -16.30 -22.64 -12.83
CA GLU A 278 -16.14 -24.08 -12.69
C GLU A 278 -15.44 -24.40 -11.36
N ALA A 279 -15.62 -25.63 -10.85
CA ALA A 279 -14.86 -26.06 -9.67
C ALA A 279 -13.35 -25.96 -9.92
N GLY A 280 -12.61 -25.31 -9.03
CA GLY A 280 -11.18 -25.06 -9.16
C GLY A 280 -10.83 -23.80 -9.96
N GLU A 281 -11.79 -23.14 -10.63
CA GLU A 281 -11.56 -21.83 -11.23
C GLU A 281 -11.33 -20.78 -10.12
N HIS A 282 -10.52 -19.77 -10.39
CA HIS A 282 -10.11 -18.84 -9.35
C HIS A 282 -10.20 -17.37 -9.75
N ILE A 283 -10.26 -16.53 -8.74
CA ILE A 283 -10.14 -15.09 -8.82
C ILE A 283 -8.79 -14.73 -8.19
N VAL A 284 -7.93 -14.01 -8.90
CA VAL A 284 -6.71 -13.43 -8.33
C VAL A 284 -7.08 -12.17 -7.57
N THR A 285 -6.69 -12.10 -6.30
CA THR A 285 -7.01 -10.98 -5.41
C THR A 285 -5.80 -10.14 -5.06
N GLU A 286 -4.60 -10.75 -5.02
CA GLU A 286 -3.37 -10.01 -4.76
C GLU A 286 -2.16 -10.72 -5.38
N TYR A 287 -1.22 -9.92 -5.84
CA TYR A 287 0.17 -10.31 -6.00
C TYR A 287 1.02 -9.59 -4.96
N SER A 288 2.04 -10.26 -4.45
CA SER A 288 3.04 -9.66 -3.58
C SER A 288 4.43 -10.09 -4.02
N HIS A 289 5.04 -9.26 -4.89
CA HIS A 289 6.37 -9.50 -5.43
C HIS A 289 7.44 -9.39 -4.35
N LYS A 290 8.41 -10.29 -4.41
CA LYS A 290 9.57 -10.35 -3.55
C LYS A 290 10.82 -10.07 -4.36
N TYR A 291 11.73 -9.31 -3.80
CA TYR A 291 12.92 -8.83 -4.49
C TYR A 291 14.19 -9.36 -3.81
N SER A 292 15.27 -9.51 -4.55
CA SER A 292 16.59 -9.40 -3.93
C SER A 292 16.93 -7.91 -3.74
N ALA A 293 17.83 -7.59 -2.82
CA ALA A 293 18.25 -6.21 -2.61
C ALA A 293 18.84 -5.58 -3.89
N ASP A 294 19.56 -6.37 -4.69
CA ASP A 294 20.16 -5.89 -5.94
C ASP A 294 19.11 -5.65 -7.04
N GLU A 295 18.12 -6.52 -7.15
CA GLU A 295 16.99 -6.31 -8.08
C GLU A 295 16.20 -5.06 -7.73
N PHE A 296 15.97 -4.80 -6.43
CA PHE A 296 15.27 -3.61 -6.02
C PHE A 296 16.09 -2.34 -6.26
N ARG A 297 17.40 -2.36 -6.02
CA ARG A 297 18.31 -1.26 -6.41
C ARG A 297 18.30 -1.02 -7.93
N ALA A 298 18.28 -2.09 -8.73
CA ALA A 298 18.18 -1.98 -10.18
C ALA A 298 16.83 -1.37 -10.62
N LEU A 299 15.73 -1.71 -9.96
CA LEU A 299 14.41 -1.12 -10.18
C LEU A 299 14.40 0.39 -9.89
N LEU A 300 14.99 0.80 -8.76
CA LEU A 300 15.16 2.21 -8.40
C LEU A 300 15.98 2.94 -9.47
N ALA A 301 17.11 2.37 -9.88
CA ALA A 301 17.99 2.96 -10.92
C ALA A 301 17.28 3.09 -12.27
N ALA A 302 16.55 2.06 -12.71
CA ALA A 302 15.74 2.09 -13.94
C ALA A 302 14.60 3.12 -13.87
N SER A 303 14.24 3.55 -12.67
CA SER A 303 13.22 4.57 -12.41
C SER A 303 13.78 5.98 -12.25
N GLY A 304 15.10 6.17 -12.39
CA GLY A 304 15.79 7.47 -12.28
C GLY A 304 16.11 7.87 -10.83
N LEU A 305 16.19 6.88 -9.94
CA LEU A 305 16.61 7.08 -8.55
C LEU A 305 17.87 6.28 -8.24
N ARG A 306 18.79 6.86 -7.49
CA ARG A 306 19.98 6.20 -6.98
C ARG A 306 19.75 5.79 -5.53
N CYS A 307 19.84 4.51 -5.21
CA CYS A 307 19.84 4.03 -3.83
C CYS A 307 21.13 4.48 -3.14
N THR A 308 21.01 5.28 -2.08
CA THR A 308 22.15 5.82 -1.31
C THR A 308 22.40 4.99 -0.07
N HIS A 309 21.36 4.49 0.59
CA HIS A 309 21.44 3.70 1.81
C HIS A 309 20.47 2.53 1.76
N TYR A 310 20.84 1.49 2.50
CA TYR A 310 20.07 0.27 2.62
C TYR A 310 20.23 -0.28 4.04
N TRP A 311 19.13 -0.60 4.66
CA TRP A 311 19.05 -1.23 5.98
C TRP A 311 18.22 -2.50 5.87
N THR A 312 18.61 -3.51 6.62
CA THR A 312 17.91 -4.80 6.65
C THR A 312 17.95 -5.39 8.06
N ASP A 313 17.14 -6.39 8.31
CA ASP A 313 17.16 -7.19 9.54
C ASP A 313 18.27 -8.24 9.51
N ALA A 314 18.51 -8.88 10.66
CA ALA A 314 19.57 -9.89 10.82
C ALA A 314 19.43 -11.14 9.92
N GLN A 315 18.22 -11.37 9.38
CA GLN A 315 17.91 -12.49 8.51
C GLN A 315 17.85 -12.11 7.03
N ASP A 316 18.03 -10.83 6.69
CA ASP A 316 17.81 -10.29 5.34
C ASP A 316 16.40 -10.59 4.79
N TRP A 317 15.37 -10.48 5.66
CA TRP A 317 14.01 -10.75 5.24
C TRP A 317 13.29 -9.53 4.68
N PHE A 318 13.67 -8.34 5.13
CA PHE A 318 13.06 -7.10 4.71
C PHE A 318 14.11 -6.04 4.45
N GLY A 319 13.91 -5.20 3.45
CA GLY A 319 14.81 -4.11 3.10
C GLY A 319 14.14 -2.76 3.18
N VAL A 320 14.81 -1.81 3.82
CA VAL A 320 14.47 -0.39 3.78
C VAL A 320 15.53 0.32 2.93
N PHE A 321 15.07 0.99 1.88
CA PHE A 321 15.93 1.66 0.91
C PHE A 321 15.69 3.15 0.97
N LEU A 322 16.77 3.93 1.03
CA LEU A 322 16.75 5.37 0.81
C LEU A 322 17.32 5.67 -0.56
N ALA A 323 16.57 6.39 -1.36
CA ALA A 323 16.95 6.74 -2.72
C ALA A 323 16.76 8.24 -2.99
N GLU A 324 17.59 8.76 -3.87
CA GLU A 324 17.57 10.15 -4.32
C GLU A 324 17.59 10.23 -5.85
N PRO A 325 17.23 11.35 -6.45
CA PRO A 325 17.37 11.59 -7.89
C PRO A 325 18.78 11.27 -8.40
N ALA A 326 18.86 10.46 -9.48
CA ALA A 326 20.14 10.10 -10.10
C ALA A 326 20.69 11.22 -10.97
#